data_e47c656f14733d3b4d0196ec2953da03
#
_entry.id   e47c656f14733d3b4d0196ec2953da03
#
_cell.length_a   1.000
_cell.length_b   1.000
_cell.length_c   1.000
_cell.angle_alpha   90.00
_cell.angle_beta   90.00
_cell.angle_gamma   90.00
#
_symmetry.space_group_name_H-M   'P 1'
#
loop_
_entity.id
_entity.type
_entity.pdbx_description
1 polymer ?
#
loop_
_entity_poly.entity_id
_entity_poly.type
_entity_poly.pdbx_seq_one_letter_code
_entity_poly.pdbx_strand_id
1 'polypeptide(L)'
;MTQKQYLRLISDDSRVRVEFNTNKGKVVKFITQYELHIHDQWHPVIRYDTAHNFVHIDILYPDGTKTKKELSFSNYNEALTYSILDLNTNWKKYKKQFLRRLKK
;
A
#
# COMPACT_ATOMS: atom_id res chain seq x y z
N MET A 1 19.62 -0.77 13.32
CA MET A 1 18.48 -0.77 12.38
C MET A 1 17.20 -1.09 13.13
N THR A 2 16.12 -0.36 12.85
CA THR A 2 14.84 -0.53 13.52
C THR A 2 13.80 -0.94 12.50
N GLN A 3 12.99 -1.93 12.84
CA GLN A 3 11.86 -2.36 12.03
C GLN A 3 10.56 -2.04 12.76
N LYS A 4 9.59 -1.49 12.06
CA LYS A 4 8.26 -1.21 12.58
C LYS A 4 7.19 -1.71 11.63
N GLN A 5 6.07 -2.15 12.19
CA GLN A 5 4.92 -2.56 11.40
C GLN A 5 3.65 -2.34 12.21
N TYR A 6 2.58 -1.97 11.50
CA TYR A 6 1.27 -1.82 12.14
C TYR A 6 0.16 -1.98 11.10
N LEU A 7 -1.03 -2.27 11.62
CA LEU A 7 -2.26 -2.31 10.84
C LEU A 7 -3.18 -1.22 11.36
N ARG A 8 -3.74 -0.44 10.44
CA ARG A 8 -4.75 0.57 10.78
C ARG A 8 -6.08 0.15 10.16
N LEU A 9 -7.04 -0.20 11.00
CA LEU A 9 -8.39 -0.49 10.55
C LEU A 9 -9.09 0.84 10.26
N ILE A 10 -9.56 1.02 9.02
CA ILE A 10 -10.25 2.25 8.59
C ILE A 10 -11.75 2.07 8.71
N SER A 11 -12.24 0.89 8.35
CA SER A 11 -13.65 0.51 8.46
C SER A 11 -13.71 -0.99 8.70
N ASP A 12 -14.91 -1.55 8.79
CA ASP A 12 -15.08 -2.99 9.03
C ASP A 12 -14.53 -3.85 7.88
N ASP A 13 -14.34 -3.28 6.67
CA ASP A 13 -13.86 -4.02 5.52
C ASP A 13 -12.56 -3.48 4.91
N SER A 14 -11.95 -2.45 5.52
CA SER A 14 -10.79 -1.77 4.93
C SER A 14 -9.72 -1.49 5.98
N ARG A 15 -8.47 -1.77 5.62
CA ARG A 15 -7.32 -1.50 6.51
C ARG A 15 -6.08 -1.14 5.69
N VAL A 16 -5.14 -0.47 6.34
CA VAL A 16 -3.83 -0.16 5.77
C VAL A 16 -2.77 -0.85 6.60
N ARG A 17 -1.93 -1.62 5.92
CA ARG A 17 -0.76 -2.26 6.50
C ARG A 17 0.47 -1.43 6.19
N VAL A 18 1.27 -1.13 7.22
CA VAL A 18 2.51 -0.37 7.05
C VAL A 18 3.66 -1.16 7.68
N GLU A 19 4.73 -1.34 6.92
CA GLU A 19 5.96 -1.98 7.39
C GLU A 19 7.13 -1.16 6.89
N PHE A 20 8.09 -0.84 7.76
CA PHE A 20 9.26 -0.11 7.31
C PHE A 20 10.46 -0.37 8.21
N ASN A 21 11.65 -0.22 7.62
CA ASN A 21 12.92 -0.35 8.32
C ASN A 21 13.65 0.99 8.26
N THR A 22 14.27 1.37 9.36
CA THR A 22 15.07 2.60 9.42
C THR A 22 16.51 2.28 9.82
N ASN A 23 17.42 3.12 9.36
CA ASN A 23 18.82 3.11 9.78
C ASN A 23 19.21 4.57 10.04
N LYS A 24 19.56 4.87 11.29
CA LYS A 24 19.93 6.23 11.72
C LYS A 24 18.85 7.25 11.33
N GLY A 25 17.58 6.89 11.59
CA GLY A 25 16.44 7.77 11.33
C GLY A 25 15.99 7.86 9.88
N LYS A 26 16.65 7.16 8.97
CA LYS A 26 16.29 7.15 7.56
C LYS A 26 15.60 5.85 7.17
N VAL A 27 14.49 5.96 6.47
CA VAL A 27 13.78 4.79 5.94
C VAL A 27 14.64 4.18 4.83
N VAL A 28 14.96 2.88 4.97
CA VAL A 28 15.76 2.16 3.98
C VAL A 28 14.92 1.21 3.13
N LYS A 29 13.74 0.83 3.61
CA LYS A 29 12.75 0.09 2.83
C LYS A 29 11.38 0.20 3.50
N PHE A 30 10.32 0.05 2.72
CA PHE A 30 8.96 0.07 3.26
C PHE A 30 7.96 -0.62 2.35
N ILE A 31 6.82 -0.99 2.95
CA ILE A 31 5.61 -1.44 2.27
C ILE A 31 4.45 -0.70 2.91
N THR A 32 3.58 -0.10 2.08
CA THR A 32 2.32 0.49 2.53
C THR A 32 1.23 -0.10 1.65
N GLN A 33 0.26 -0.81 2.23
CA GLN A 33 -0.69 -1.58 1.46
C GLN A 33 -2.11 -1.37 1.97
N TYR A 34 -3.02 -1.00 1.05
CA TYR A 34 -4.45 -0.99 1.34
C TYR A 34 -5.01 -2.38 1.07
N GLU A 35 -5.76 -2.90 2.05
CA GLU A 35 -6.37 -4.22 1.98
C GLU A 35 -7.87 -4.13 2.19
N LEU A 36 -8.62 -4.90 1.40
CA LEU A 36 -10.08 -4.94 1.42
C LEU A 36 -10.54 -6.35 1.81
N HIS A 37 -11.47 -6.44 2.75
CA HIS A 37 -12.02 -7.71 3.22
C HIS A 37 -13.23 -8.10 2.38
N ILE A 38 -13.13 -9.22 1.66
CA ILE A 38 -14.19 -9.74 0.80
C ILE A 38 -14.20 -11.27 0.94
N HIS A 39 -15.37 -11.86 1.11
CA HIS A 39 -15.53 -13.32 1.17
C HIS A 39 -14.60 -13.95 2.22
N ASP A 40 -14.57 -13.36 3.42
CA ASP A 40 -13.78 -13.82 4.56
C ASP A 40 -12.27 -13.78 4.35
N GLN A 41 -11.79 -13.00 3.37
CA GLN A 41 -10.36 -12.84 3.10
C GLN A 41 -9.99 -11.38 2.91
N TRP A 42 -8.77 -11.03 3.34
CA TRP A 42 -8.19 -9.73 3.07
C TRP A 42 -7.44 -9.77 1.74
N HIS A 43 -7.79 -8.87 0.83
CA HIS A 43 -7.18 -8.79 -0.50
C HIS A 43 -6.35 -7.52 -0.62
N PRO A 44 -5.11 -7.61 -1.09
CA PRO A 44 -4.35 -6.40 -1.38
C PRO A 44 -4.94 -5.69 -2.59
N VAL A 45 -5.09 -4.38 -2.49
CA VAL A 45 -5.69 -3.56 -3.54
C VAL A 45 -4.67 -2.60 -4.14
N ILE A 46 -3.94 -1.90 -3.29
CA ILE A 46 -2.86 -0.96 -3.68
C ILE A 46 -1.67 -1.25 -2.79
N ARG A 47 -0.49 -1.30 -3.39
CA ARG A 47 0.75 -1.49 -2.64
C ARG A 47 1.81 -0.50 -3.12
N TYR A 48 2.38 0.25 -2.18
CA TYR A 48 3.61 1.00 -2.39
C TYR A 48 4.74 0.19 -1.77
N ASP A 49 5.84 0.02 -2.49
CA ASP A 49 7.01 -0.60 -1.88
C ASP A 49 8.31 -0.16 -2.57
N THR A 50 9.43 -0.59 -1.98
CA THR A 50 10.76 -0.20 -2.40
C THR A 50 11.58 -1.37 -2.95
N ALA A 51 10.93 -2.45 -3.36
CA ALA A 51 11.63 -3.59 -3.96
C ALA A 51 12.43 -3.12 -5.17
N HIS A 52 13.61 -3.70 -5.36
CA HIS A 52 14.53 -3.37 -6.46
C HIS A 52 15.11 -1.95 -6.36
N ASN A 53 15.14 -1.38 -5.13
CA ASN A 53 15.81 -0.11 -4.82
C ASN A 53 15.17 1.12 -5.44
N PHE A 54 13.87 1.08 -5.73
CA PHE A 54 13.11 2.25 -6.15
C PHE A 54 11.67 2.14 -5.66
N VAL A 55 11.01 3.29 -5.53
CA VAL A 55 9.61 3.32 -5.10
C VAL A 55 8.72 2.99 -6.28
N HIS A 56 7.79 2.05 -6.07
CA HIS A 56 6.76 1.79 -7.07
C HIS A 56 5.42 1.56 -6.39
N ILE A 57 4.36 1.79 -7.16
CA ILE A 57 3.00 1.51 -6.75
C ILE A 57 2.48 0.37 -7.62
N ASP A 58 1.90 -0.65 -6.98
CA ASP A 58 1.21 -1.74 -7.66
C ASP A 58 -0.28 -1.57 -7.47
N ILE A 59 -1.03 -1.60 -8.58
CA ILE A 59 -2.48 -1.72 -8.56
C ILE A 59 -2.78 -3.19 -8.75
N LEU A 60 -3.40 -3.82 -7.74
CA LEU A 60 -3.66 -5.25 -7.76
C LEU A 60 -5.12 -5.50 -8.17
N TYR A 61 -5.32 -6.51 -9.01
CA TYR A 61 -6.64 -6.83 -9.54
C TYR A 61 -7.18 -8.11 -8.92
N PRO A 62 -8.53 -8.28 -8.89
CA PRO A 62 -9.13 -9.47 -8.29
C PRO A 62 -8.67 -10.79 -8.88
N ASP A 63 -8.24 -10.80 -10.15
CA ASP A 63 -7.77 -12.02 -10.82
C ASP A 63 -6.31 -12.37 -10.50
N GLY A 64 -5.66 -11.59 -9.63
CA GLY A 64 -4.26 -11.83 -9.24
C GLY A 64 -3.23 -11.12 -10.09
N THR A 65 -3.65 -10.46 -11.16
CA THR A 65 -2.72 -9.66 -11.96
C THR A 65 -2.50 -8.30 -11.32
N LYS A 66 -1.49 -7.56 -11.79
CA LYS A 66 -1.18 -6.23 -11.26
C LYS A 66 -0.59 -5.33 -12.32
N THR A 67 -0.75 -4.03 -12.14
CA THR A 67 -0.08 -2.98 -12.91
C THR A 67 0.92 -2.29 -11.99
N LYS A 68 2.17 -2.21 -12.42
CA LYS A 68 3.25 -1.57 -11.65
C LYS A 68 3.64 -0.25 -12.29
N LYS A 69 3.81 0.79 -11.45
CA LYS A 69 4.26 2.09 -11.91
C LYS A 69 5.38 2.58 -11.00
N GLU A 70 6.49 3.01 -11.60
CA GLU A 70 7.61 3.58 -10.87
C GLU A 70 7.31 5.04 -10.51
N LEU A 71 7.68 5.43 -9.29
CA LEU A 71 7.46 6.78 -8.76
C LEU A 71 8.77 7.38 -8.30
N SER A 72 8.92 8.70 -8.50
CA SER A 72 10.10 9.44 -8.07
C SER A 72 9.83 10.25 -6.82
N PHE A 73 10.71 10.11 -5.82
CA PHE A 73 10.68 10.89 -4.58
C PHE A 73 12.11 11.26 -4.23
N SER A 74 12.27 12.33 -3.44
CA SER A 74 13.59 12.77 -2.99
C SER A 74 14.26 11.75 -2.08
N ASN A 75 13.46 11.04 -1.27
CA ASN A 75 13.95 10.00 -0.37
C ASN A 75 12.79 9.10 0.05
N TYR A 76 13.11 7.99 0.72
CA TYR A 76 12.09 7.02 1.15
C TYR A 76 11.23 7.53 2.31
N ASN A 77 11.74 8.44 3.14
CA ASN A 77 10.92 9.05 4.19
C ASN A 77 9.74 9.80 3.60
N GLU A 78 10.00 10.59 2.56
CA GLU A 78 8.97 11.33 1.85
C GLU A 78 7.99 10.39 1.16
N ALA A 79 8.50 9.35 0.51
CA ALA A 79 7.67 8.37 -0.17
C ALA A 79 6.76 7.61 0.80
N LEU A 80 7.28 7.21 1.95
CA LEU A 80 6.50 6.51 2.98
C LEU A 80 5.37 7.41 3.49
N THR A 81 5.67 8.67 3.81
CA THR A 81 4.68 9.64 4.27
C THR A 81 3.59 9.85 3.22
N TYR A 82 4.00 10.01 1.96
CA TYR A 82 3.05 10.17 0.85
C TYR A 82 2.13 8.97 0.72
N SER A 83 2.71 7.75 0.78
CA SER A 83 1.92 6.53 0.61
C SER A 83 0.88 6.35 1.71
N ILE A 84 1.24 6.65 2.95
CA ILE A 84 0.30 6.57 4.08
C ILE A 84 -0.83 7.58 3.89
N LEU A 85 -0.50 8.81 3.51
CA LEU A 85 -1.49 9.85 3.28
C LEU A 85 -2.43 9.49 2.14
N ASP A 86 -1.87 8.98 1.03
CA ASP A 86 -2.67 8.59 -0.13
C ASP A 86 -3.70 7.52 0.24
N LEU A 87 -3.26 6.44 0.89
CA LEU A 87 -4.17 5.34 1.20
C LEU A 87 -5.19 5.72 2.26
N ASN A 88 -4.80 6.51 3.25
CA ASN A 88 -5.74 6.98 4.28
C ASN A 88 -6.77 7.98 3.73
N THR A 89 -6.43 8.69 2.66
CA THR A 89 -7.31 9.68 2.05
C THR A 89 -8.15 9.11 0.93
N ASN A 90 -7.57 8.24 0.10
CA ASN A 90 -8.17 7.79 -1.15
C ASN A 90 -8.64 6.32 -1.16
N TRP A 91 -8.67 5.66 -0.02
CA TRP A 91 -9.04 4.24 0.04
C TRP A 91 -10.42 3.93 -0.55
N LYS A 92 -11.37 4.86 -0.39
CA LYS A 92 -12.73 4.65 -0.94
C LYS A 92 -12.71 4.57 -2.46
N LYS A 93 -11.89 5.41 -3.08
CA LYS A 93 -11.70 5.38 -4.54
C LYS A 93 -11.11 4.05 -4.98
N TYR A 94 -10.06 3.60 -4.30
CA TYR A 94 -9.41 2.33 -4.63
C TYR A 94 -10.33 1.13 -4.39
N LYS A 95 -11.11 1.17 -3.32
CA LYS A 95 -12.12 0.15 -3.03
C LYS A 95 -13.13 0.06 -4.16
N LYS A 96 -13.65 1.20 -4.59
CA LYS A 96 -14.66 1.26 -5.65
C LYS A 96 -14.12 0.70 -6.96
N GLN A 97 -12.89 1.02 -7.30
CA GLN A 97 -12.23 0.51 -8.52
C GLN A 97 -12.06 -1.01 -8.45
N PHE A 98 -11.60 -1.53 -7.31
CA PHE A 98 -11.41 -2.96 -7.13
C PHE A 98 -12.73 -3.73 -7.25
N LEU A 99 -13.77 -3.25 -6.57
CA LEU A 99 -15.09 -3.90 -6.61
C LEU A 99 -15.68 -3.87 -8.01
N ARG A 100 -15.46 -2.81 -8.77
CA ARG A 100 -15.93 -2.71 -10.16
C ARG A 100 -15.27 -3.79 -11.03
N ARG A 101 -13.99 -4.05 -10.82
CA ARG A 101 -13.26 -5.09 -11.56
C ARG A 101 -13.68 -6.50 -11.13
N LEU A 102 -14.07 -6.67 -9.88
CA LEU A 102 -14.54 -7.95 -9.36
C LEU A 102 -15.83 -8.42 -10.03
N LYS A 103 -16.65 -7.48 -10.48
CA LYS A 103 -17.96 -7.80 -11.10
C LYS A 103 -17.89 -8.18 -12.57
N LYS A 104 -16.74 -8.13 -13.16
CA LYS A 104 -16.57 -8.50 -14.58
C LYS A 104 -16.37 -10.00 -14.76
#